data_1d1f78ed208e76abbcbbcd1f9e71a45f
#
_entry.id   1d1f78ed208e76abbcbbcd1f9e71a45f
#
_cell.length_a   1.000
_cell.length_b   1.000
_cell.length_c   1.000
_cell.angle_alpha   90.00
_cell.angle_beta   90.00
_cell.angle_gamma   90.00
#
_symmetry.space_group_name_H-M   'P 1'
#
loop_
_entity.id
_entity.type
_entity.pdbx_description
1 polymer ?
#
loop_
_entity_poly.entity_id
_entity_poly.type
_entity_poly.pdbx_seq_one_letter_code
_entity_poly.pdbx_strand_id
1 'polypeptide(L)'
;CWRGDEKKALILGTGGASKAVAFVLGELGVDYLFVSRSSGKSNVVTYASLNKQIIQEHEMIMNCSPLGTFPDIDAKPDLPYEFLSNQHLLYDLIYNPVKTAFLQMGEKAGATIMNGR
;
A
#
# COMPACT_ATOMS: atom_id res chain seq x y z
N CYS A 1 -16.57 1.28 8.09
CA CYS A 1 -16.56 0.26 7.05
C CYS A 1 -16.21 0.86 5.69
N TRP A 2 -15.33 0.22 4.98
CA TRP A 2 -14.84 0.72 3.71
C TRP A 2 -15.84 0.40 2.58
N ARG A 3 -16.04 1.38 1.69
CA ARG A 3 -16.82 1.19 0.47
C ARG A 3 -15.93 1.40 -0.74
N GLY A 4 -16.09 0.58 -1.78
CA GLY A 4 -15.21 0.62 -2.94
C GLY A 4 -15.52 1.68 -3.97
N ASP A 5 -16.68 2.31 -3.91
CA ASP A 5 -17.19 3.10 -5.02
C ASP A 5 -16.42 4.39 -5.30
N GLU A 6 -15.76 4.97 -4.29
CA GLU A 6 -15.01 6.21 -4.47
C GLU A 6 -13.57 6.08 -4.00
N LYS A 7 -13.12 4.86 -3.71
CA LYS A 7 -11.81 4.63 -3.16
C LYS A 7 -10.82 4.29 -4.27
N LYS A 8 -9.57 4.66 -4.03
CA LYS A 8 -8.46 4.29 -4.89
C LYS A 8 -7.39 3.64 -4.05
N ALA A 9 -6.64 2.75 -4.64
CA ALA A 9 -5.62 1.97 -3.94
C ALA A 9 -4.26 2.11 -4.61
N LEU A 10 -3.22 2.13 -3.80
CA LEU A 10 -1.86 1.95 -4.26
C LEU A 10 -1.43 0.54 -3.88
N ILE A 11 -0.91 -0.19 -4.86
CA ILE A 11 -0.41 -1.55 -4.66
C ILE A 11 1.10 -1.49 -4.78
N LEU A 12 1.80 -1.75 -3.67
CA LEU A 12 3.25 -1.65 -3.63
C LEU A 12 3.86 -2.95 -4.11
N GLY A 13 4.56 -2.90 -5.24
CA GLY A 13 5.17 -4.06 -5.87
C GLY A 13 4.47 -4.44 -7.16
N THR A 14 5.09 -5.33 -7.93
CA THR A 14 4.55 -5.76 -9.22
C THR A 14 4.61 -7.29 -9.41
N GLY A 15 4.87 -8.04 -8.34
CA GLY A 15 4.94 -9.49 -8.40
C GLY A 15 3.57 -10.17 -8.38
N GLY A 16 3.58 -11.49 -8.20
CA GLY A 16 2.35 -12.27 -8.24
C GLY A 16 1.31 -11.86 -7.21
N ALA A 17 1.75 -11.56 -5.98
CA ALA A 17 0.83 -11.15 -4.92
C ALA A 17 0.13 -9.83 -5.27
N SER A 18 0.87 -8.88 -5.86
CA SER A 18 0.27 -7.60 -6.26
C SER A 18 -0.77 -7.79 -7.34
N LYS A 19 -0.55 -8.72 -8.27
CA LYS A 19 -1.52 -9.00 -9.33
C LYS A 19 -2.78 -9.64 -8.77
N ALA A 20 -2.65 -10.50 -7.77
CA ALA A 20 -3.81 -11.10 -7.11
C ALA A 20 -4.65 -10.05 -6.40
N VAL A 21 -4.00 -9.12 -5.71
CA VAL A 21 -4.70 -8.02 -5.04
C VAL A 21 -5.39 -7.14 -6.08
N ALA A 22 -4.71 -6.83 -7.19
CA ALA A 22 -5.30 -6.02 -8.26
C ALA A 22 -6.54 -6.67 -8.84
N PHE A 23 -6.53 -7.99 -9.01
CA PHE A 23 -7.69 -8.71 -9.50
C PHE A 23 -8.90 -8.52 -8.56
N VAL A 24 -8.67 -8.68 -7.27
CA VAL A 24 -9.74 -8.51 -6.27
C VAL A 24 -10.26 -7.08 -6.28
N LEU A 25 -9.37 -6.09 -6.34
CA LEU A 25 -9.78 -4.69 -6.38
C LEU A 25 -10.59 -4.38 -7.63
N GLY A 26 -10.20 -4.96 -8.76
CA GLY A 26 -10.97 -4.80 -10.01
C GLY A 26 -12.37 -5.36 -9.88
N GLU A 27 -12.52 -6.51 -9.22
CA GLU A 27 -13.84 -7.10 -8.98
C GLU A 27 -14.70 -6.24 -8.08
N LEU A 28 -14.07 -5.50 -7.17
CA LEU A 28 -14.79 -4.61 -6.24
C LEU A 28 -15.05 -3.22 -6.86
N GLY A 29 -14.57 -2.97 -8.08
CA GLY A 29 -14.73 -1.67 -8.72
C GLY A 29 -13.81 -0.59 -8.19
N VAL A 30 -12.69 -0.97 -7.58
CA VAL A 30 -11.74 -0.04 -7.00
C VAL A 30 -10.64 0.27 -8.01
N ASP A 31 -10.41 1.55 -8.28
CA ASP A 31 -9.28 1.98 -9.11
C ASP A 31 -7.97 1.80 -8.35
N TYR A 32 -6.91 1.44 -9.05
CA TYR A 32 -5.62 1.21 -8.41
C TYR A 32 -4.47 1.59 -9.32
N LEU A 33 -3.31 1.84 -8.69
CA LEU A 33 -2.03 2.02 -9.37
C LEU A 33 -1.02 1.09 -8.70
N PHE A 34 -0.13 0.51 -9.51
CA PHE A 34 1.02 -0.20 -8.96
C PHE A 34 2.14 0.79 -8.67
N VAL A 35 2.87 0.56 -7.59
CA VAL A 35 4.04 1.36 -7.23
C VAL A 35 5.26 0.44 -7.30
N SER A 36 6.27 0.84 -8.05
CA SER A 36 7.47 0.06 -8.26
C SER A 36 8.69 0.95 -8.26
N ARG A 37 9.88 0.35 -8.23
CA ARG A 37 11.13 1.09 -8.33
C ARG A 37 11.34 1.69 -9.70
N SER A 38 10.74 1.10 -10.72
CA SER A 38 10.86 1.60 -12.09
C SER A 38 9.49 1.61 -12.75
N SER A 39 9.24 2.64 -13.54
CA SER A 39 8.02 2.71 -14.35
C SER A 39 8.27 2.01 -15.68
N GLY A 40 7.21 1.60 -16.34
CA GLY A 40 7.33 0.95 -17.64
C GLY A 40 5.99 0.60 -18.22
N LYS A 41 4.93 0.76 -17.43
CA LYS A 41 3.57 0.43 -17.84
C LYS A 41 2.64 1.57 -17.45
N SER A 42 1.48 1.63 -18.11
CA SER A 42 0.58 2.76 -17.99
C SER A 42 0.01 2.95 -16.58
N ASN A 43 -0.16 1.88 -15.82
CA ASN A 43 -0.72 1.96 -14.46
C ASN A 43 0.33 1.71 -13.39
N VAL A 44 1.60 1.97 -13.69
CA VAL A 44 2.69 1.83 -12.73
C VAL A 44 3.34 3.20 -12.51
N VAL A 45 3.50 3.57 -11.26
CA VAL A 45 4.22 4.78 -10.88
C VAL A 45 5.42 4.38 -10.03
N THR A 46 6.41 5.26 -9.95
CA THR A 46 7.59 4.99 -9.13
C THR A 46 7.40 5.54 -7.73
N TYR A 47 8.14 4.97 -6.78
CA TYR A 47 8.15 5.53 -5.42
C TYR A 47 8.58 6.99 -5.42
N ALA A 48 9.53 7.34 -6.28
CA ALA A 48 10.04 8.71 -6.36
C ALA A 48 8.98 9.70 -6.87
N SER A 49 7.98 9.23 -7.61
CA SER A 49 6.93 10.10 -8.13
C SER A 49 5.76 10.29 -7.18
N LEU A 50 5.74 9.56 -6.07
CA LEU A 50 4.67 9.72 -5.08
C LEU A 50 4.79 11.09 -4.41
N ASN A 51 3.66 11.78 -4.30
CA ASN A 51 3.61 13.09 -3.70
C ASN A 51 2.35 13.21 -2.84
N LYS A 52 2.17 14.38 -2.23
CA LYS A 52 1.04 14.63 -1.35
C LYS A 52 -0.30 14.37 -2.05
N GLN A 53 -0.43 14.82 -3.29
CA GLN A 53 -1.69 14.68 -4.03
C GLN A 53 -2.00 13.21 -4.27
N ILE A 54 -1.02 12.43 -4.74
CA ILE A 54 -1.23 11.01 -5.03
C ILE A 54 -1.61 10.26 -3.76
N ILE A 55 -0.91 10.52 -2.67
CA ILE A 55 -1.19 9.86 -1.39
C ILE A 55 -2.60 10.22 -0.91
N GLN A 56 -2.99 11.47 -1.02
CA GLN A 56 -4.32 11.90 -0.56
C GLN A 56 -5.44 11.34 -1.41
N GLU A 57 -5.19 11.10 -2.70
CA GLU A 57 -6.18 10.52 -3.60
C GLU A 57 -6.34 9.01 -3.41
N HIS A 58 -5.35 8.35 -2.85
CA HIS A 58 -5.35 6.90 -2.69
C HIS A 58 -5.45 6.53 -1.21
N GLU A 59 -6.64 6.27 -0.74
CA GLU A 59 -6.90 6.00 0.66
C GLU A 59 -6.43 4.64 1.13
N MET A 60 -6.33 3.67 0.22
CA MET A 60 -5.83 2.34 0.54
C MET A 60 -4.41 2.18 0.02
N ILE A 61 -3.51 1.71 0.87
CA ILE A 61 -2.13 1.41 0.48
C ILE A 61 -1.84 -0.01 0.91
N MET A 62 -1.57 -0.88 -0.06
CA MET A 62 -1.41 -2.31 0.16
C MET A 62 0.02 -2.73 -0.14
N ASN A 63 0.74 -3.21 0.88
CA ASN A 63 2.12 -3.65 0.70
C ASN A 63 2.13 -5.11 0.24
N CYS A 64 2.43 -5.30 -1.03
CA CYS A 64 2.60 -6.62 -1.62
C CYS A 64 4.08 -6.92 -1.90
N SER A 65 4.98 -6.06 -1.43
CA SER A 65 6.42 -6.27 -1.55
C SER A 65 6.91 -7.12 -0.38
N PRO A 66 8.11 -7.72 -0.47
CA PRO A 66 8.66 -8.51 0.63
C PRO A 66 9.29 -7.67 1.74
N LEU A 67 9.26 -6.34 1.62
CA LEU A 67 9.87 -5.45 2.62
C LEU A 67 9.16 -5.56 3.96
N GLY A 68 9.92 -5.75 5.01
CA GLY A 68 9.38 -5.91 6.36
C GLY A 68 9.23 -7.35 6.80
N THR A 69 9.52 -8.32 5.92
CA THR A 69 9.47 -9.75 6.25
C THR A 69 10.67 -10.12 7.14
N PHE A 70 10.43 -10.96 8.14
CA PHE A 70 11.52 -11.50 8.96
C PHE A 70 12.58 -12.16 8.06
N PRO A 71 13.89 -11.95 8.29
CA PRO A 71 14.48 -11.25 9.44
C PRO A 71 14.64 -9.74 9.27
N ASP A 72 14.37 -9.17 8.12
CA ASP A 72 14.53 -7.74 7.85
C ASP A 72 13.31 -6.95 8.27
N ILE A 73 12.95 -7.04 9.53
CA ILE A 73 11.68 -6.51 10.03
C ILE A 73 11.62 -4.98 10.03
N ASP A 74 12.78 -4.31 9.95
CA ASP A 74 12.81 -2.85 9.94
C ASP A 74 12.70 -2.27 8.52
N ALA A 75 12.77 -3.11 7.50
CA ALA A 75 12.62 -2.65 6.12
C ALA A 75 11.16 -2.26 5.84
N LYS A 76 10.98 -1.19 5.09
CA LYS A 76 9.65 -0.73 4.71
C LYS A 76 9.70 -0.09 3.34
N PRO A 77 8.56 -0.05 2.63
CA PRO A 77 8.49 0.68 1.37
C PRO A 77 8.83 2.16 1.56
N ASP A 78 9.45 2.75 0.55
CA ASP A 78 9.93 4.14 0.60
C ASP A 78 8.80 5.10 0.23
N LEU A 79 7.87 5.28 1.14
CA LEU A 79 6.70 6.14 0.95
C LEU A 79 6.88 7.47 1.66
N PRO A 80 6.24 8.55 1.17
CA PRO A 80 6.18 9.80 1.91
C PRO A 80 5.16 9.71 3.04
N TYR A 81 5.52 9.03 4.11
CA TYR A 81 4.62 8.71 5.22
C TYR A 81 4.05 9.95 5.89
N GLU A 82 4.70 11.10 5.75
CA GLU A 82 4.21 12.36 6.35
C GLU A 82 2.88 12.81 5.77
N PHE A 83 2.48 12.28 4.62
CA PHE A 83 1.20 12.64 4.00
C PHE A 83 0.05 11.71 4.39
N LEU A 84 0.33 10.71 5.20
CA LEU A 84 -0.72 9.80 5.69
C LEU A 84 -1.58 10.50 6.75
N SER A 85 -2.82 10.06 6.87
CA SER A 85 -3.76 10.62 7.83
C SER A 85 -4.72 9.54 8.31
N ASN A 86 -5.67 9.93 9.15
CA ASN A 86 -6.71 9.01 9.64
C ASN A 86 -7.71 8.60 8.54
N GLN A 87 -7.58 9.17 7.34
CA GLN A 87 -8.38 8.79 6.19
C GLN A 87 -7.80 7.57 5.46
N HIS A 88 -6.58 7.15 5.80
CA HIS A 88 -5.89 6.08 5.10
C HIS A 88 -6.10 4.73 5.77
N LEU A 89 -6.06 3.68 4.93
CA LEU A 89 -6.03 2.29 5.37
C LEU A 89 -4.76 1.66 4.80
N LEU A 90 -3.89 1.19 5.67
CA LEU A 90 -2.68 0.48 5.26
C LEU A 90 -2.87 -1.01 5.52
N TYR A 91 -2.69 -1.80 4.48
CA TYR A 91 -2.78 -3.24 4.54
C TYR A 91 -1.45 -3.85 4.14
N ASP A 92 -0.92 -4.75 4.97
CA ASP A 92 0.31 -5.46 4.66
C ASP A 92 -0.01 -6.95 4.57
N LEU A 93 0.37 -7.57 3.47
CA LEU A 93 0.18 -9.02 3.29
C LEU A 93 1.07 -9.84 4.23
N ILE A 94 2.12 -9.21 4.75
CA ILE A 94 3.01 -9.85 5.72
C ILE A 94 2.29 -9.96 7.06
N TYR A 95 2.38 -11.12 7.71
CA TYR A 95 1.81 -11.32 9.04
C TYR A 95 2.85 -11.70 10.09
N ASN A 96 4.10 -11.83 9.69
CA ASN A 96 5.22 -12.06 10.63
C ASN A 96 6.38 -11.14 10.23
N PRO A 97 6.61 -10.07 10.97
CA PRO A 97 5.99 -9.71 12.26
C PRO A 97 4.52 -9.29 12.12
N VAL A 98 3.79 -9.34 13.23
CA VAL A 98 2.36 -8.97 13.24
C VAL A 98 2.17 -7.52 12.83
N LYS A 99 3.07 -6.64 13.24
CA LYS A 99 3.03 -5.23 12.87
C LYS A 99 4.36 -4.87 12.21
N THR A 100 4.34 -4.81 10.88
CA THR A 100 5.53 -4.45 10.11
C THR A 100 5.90 -2.99 10.31
N ALA A 101 7.12 -2.61 9.90
CA ALA A 101 7.55 -1.21 9.96
C ALA A 101 6.61 -0.31 9.14
N PHE A 102 6.12 -0.81 7.99
CA PHE A 102 5.13 -0.11 7.18
C PHE A 102 3.86 0.19 7.99
N LEU A 103 3.31 -0.83 8.66
CA LEU A 103 2.10 -0.65 9.46
C LEU A 103 2.34 0.27 10.67
N GLN A 104 3.51 0.19 11.27
CA GLN A 104 3.85 1.06 12.40
C GLN A 104 3.82 2.53 12.00
N MET A 105 4.32 2.85 10.80
CA MET A 105 4.29 4.21 10.29
C MET A 105 2.86 4.69 10.05
N GLY A 106 2.01 3.81 9.52
CA GLY A 106 0.61 4.15 9.34
C GLY A 106 -0.09 4.41 10.65
N GLU A 107 0.16 3.56 11.64
CA GLU A 107 -0.45 3.73 12.96
C GLU A 107 -0.05 5.06 13.59
N LYS A 108 1.21 5.46 13.48
CA LYS A 108 1.68 6.75 14.00
C LYS A 108 0.97 7.92 13.33
N ALA A 109 0.58 7.77 12.08
CA ALA A 109 -0.13 8.82 11.34
C ALA A 109 -1.64 8.81 11.59
N GLY A 110 -2.13 7.87 12.39
CA GLY A 110 -3.56 7.75 12.67
C GLY A 110 -4.32 6.92 11.68
N ALA A 111 -3.66 6.28 10.72
CA ALA A 111 -4.30 5.44 9.71
C ALA A 111 -4.79 4.14 10.34
N THR A 112 -5.81 3.55 9.71
CA THR A 112 -6.23 2.18 10.04
C THR A 112 -5.20 1.20 9.45
N ILE A 113 -4.82 0.21 10.22
CA ILE A 113 -3.83 -0.78 9.76
C ILE A 113 -4.40 -2.19 9.84
N MET A 114 -4.00 -3.03 8.89
CA MET A 114 -4.39 -4.45 8.85
C MET A 114 -3.19 -5.25 8.35
N ASN A 115 -3.00 -6.45 8.91
CA ASN A 115 -1.94 -7.35 8.44
C ASN A 115 -2.54 -8.50 7.63
N GLY A 116 -1.67 -9.45 7.18
CA GLY A 116 -2.05 -10.51 6.28
C GLY A 116 -2.80 -11.69 6.91
N ARG A 117 -3.21 -11.55 8.14
CA ARG A 117 -4.00 -12.59 8.81
C ARG A 117 -5.45 -12.52 8.45
#